data_1bc6b1d7923329e64859959e23c8591e
#
_entry.id   1bc6b1d7923329e64859959e23c8591e
#
_cell.length_a   1.000
_cell.length_b   1.000
_cell.length_c   1.000
_cell.angle_alpha   90.00
_cell.angle_beta   90.00
_cell.angle_gamma   90.00
#
_symmetry.space_group_name_H-M   'P 1'
#
loop_
_entity.id
_entity.type
_entity.pdbx_description
1 polymer ?
#
loop_
_entity_poly.entity_id
_entity_poly.type
_entity_poly.pdbx_seq_one_letter_code
_entity_poly.pdbx_strand_id
1 'polypeptide(L)'
;MVEIGNENGGPAYEERYALFDDAIKAKYPEIQLVANVPVSSRPMDILDEHFYSSPDWFASQAHRYDGYRRDGPKIFVGEYACTQACGRGNLRAALGEAAFMTGIERNSDVVVMAAYAPLFVNVNNRAWNPDLINFDTTRCYGTPSYYVQQMFSLNRGDVVLPVRVEAPRAPVLVRGGIGLGTWATQAEFKDVKVTRGGEVLFADDFSSGAGAWRVLRGDWSVADGAYRQSSAEIDCRSTAGDANWADYTYSLKARKLGGAEGFLIMFGVRDDSNWYWLNLGGWGNSRHAIEKCLGGAKSIVGPSPAGHIDTGRWYDIRIELEGARIRCYLDGQLLIEALDEGVQALYASASREERTGEVILKVVNYAGEAQETTVRLEGVAAVSPDAKAIVLTSASLEDENSLDEPRKVAPVERPFRCSGATFTYTFPPHSLTILRMKPAGRAHCTPRSTPFVAAALR
;
A
#
# COMPACT_ATOMS: atom_id res chain seq x y z
N MET A 1 -17.49 -16.33 17.26
CA MET A 1 -16.28 -15.56 17.52
C MET A 1 -16.59 -14.42 18.49
N VAL A 2 -15.60 -14.00 19.27
CA VAL A 2 -15.67 -12.83 20.16
C VAL A 2 -14.39 -12.04 19.97
N GLU A 3 -14.51 -10.77 19.65
CA GLU A 3 -13.38 -9.84 19.61
C GLU A 3 -13.21 -9.18 20.98
N ILE A 4 -11.96 -9.07 21.41
CA ILE A 4 -11.58 -8.49 22.69
C ILE A 4 -10.94 -7.13 22.43
N GLY A 5 -11.73 -6.08 22.64
CA GLY A 5 -11.33 -4.69 22.43
C GLY A 5 -11.51 -4.23 20.99
N ASN A 6 -11.07 -3.00 20.71
CA ASN A 6 -10.98 -2.40 19.39
C ASN A 6 -9.90 -1.33 19.42
N GLU A 7 -8.88 -1.44 18.56
CA GLU A 7 -7.74 -0.52 18.44
C GLU A 7 -7.04 -0.23 19.80
N ASN A 8 -7.01 -1.21 20.67
CA ASN A 8 -6.33 -1.15 21.96
C ASN A 8 -4.94 -1.80 21.84
N GLY A 9 -4.07 -1.47 22.79
CA GLY A 9 -2.72 -2.04 22.83
C GLY A 9 -2.02 -1.81 24.15
N GLY A 10 -0.77 -2.27 24.22
CA GLY A 10 0.10 -2.10 25.37
C GLY A 10 -0.20 -3.07 26.53
N PRO A 11 0.51 -2.89 27.69
CA PRO A 11 0.44 -3.84 28.82
C PRO A 11 -0.95 -4.04 29.39
N ALA A 12 -1.76 -2.99 29.43
CA ALA A 12 -3.14 -3.08 29.97
C ALA A 12 -4.06 -3.91 29.05
N TYR A 13 -3.84 -3.88 27.74
CA TYR A 13 -4.57 -4.74 26.82
C TYR A 13 -4.15 -6.20 26.97
N GLU A 14 -2.85 -6.46 27.04
CA GLU A 14 -2.25 -7.78 27.23
C GLU A 14 -2.82 -8.49 28.48
N GLU A 15 -2.87 -7.77 29.62
CA GLU A 15 -3.44 -8.28 30.86
C GLU A 15 -4.95 -8.59 30.73
N ARG A 16 -5.72 -7.67 30.14
CA ARG A 16 -7.17 -7.85 29.95
C ARG A 16 -7.48 -8.98 28.97
N TYR A 17 -6.73 -9.08 27.88
CA TYR A 17 -6.90 -10.18 26.92
C TYR A 17 -6.76 -11.53 27.61
N ALA A 18 -5.73 -11.71 28.45
CA ALA A 18 -5.52 -12.96 29.20
C ALA A 18 -6.70 -13.31 30.12
N LEU A 19 -7.27 -12.31 30.83
CA LEU A 19 -8.42 -12.52 31.72
C LEU A 19 -9.67 -12.94 30.92
N PHE A 20 -9.94 -12.30 29.77
CA PHE A 20 -11.06 -12.66 28.92
C PHE A 20 -10.88 -14.03 28.28
N ASP A 21 -9.66 -14.33 27.78
CA ASP A 21 -9.33 -15.64 27.19
C ASP A 21 -9.59 -16.77 28.18
N ASP A 22 -9.00 -16.69 29.39
CA ASP A 22 -9.17 -17.70 30.45
C ASP A 22 -10.65 -17.92 30.80
N ALA A 23 -11.43 -16.85 30.98
CA ALA A 23 -12.82 -16.92 31.34
C ALA A 23 -13.72 -17.50 30.23
N ILE A 24 -13.49 -17.07 28.99
CA ILE A 24 -14.29 -17.52 27.83
C ILE A 24 -13.94 -18.97 27.50
N LYS A 25 -12.65 -19.31 27.39
CA LYS A 25 -12.18 -20.65 27.02
C LYS A 25 -12.55 -21.69 28.10
N ALA A 26 -12.57 -21.31 29.37
CA ALA A 26 -13.04 -22.22 30.46
C ALA A 26 -14.50 -22.60 30.29
N LYS A 27 -15.35 -21.74 29.76
CA LYS A 27 -16.80 -21.99 29.64
C LYS A 27 -17.23 -22.38 28.23
N TYR A 28 -16.55 -21.87 27.22
CA TYR A 28 -16.88 -22.01 25.79
C TYR A 28 -15.60 -22.22 24.97
N PRO A 29 -14.95 -23.39 25.08
CA PRO A 29 -13.65 -23.65 24.44
C PRO A 29 -13.69 -23.58 22.91
N GLU A 30 -14.88 -23.73 22.32
CA GLU A 30 -15.09 -23.66 20.86
C GLU A 30 -15.15 -22.24 20.30
N ILE A 31 -15.32 -21.23 21.16
CA ILE A 31 -15.37 -19.83 20.69
C ILE A 31 -13.97 -19.38 20.29
N GLN A 32 -13.84 -18.96 19.05
CA GLN A 32 -12.63 -18.29 18.56
C GLN A 32 -12.58 -16.85 19.06
N LEU A 33 -11.40 -16.44 19.56
CA LEU A 33 -11.15 -15.10 20.06
C LEU A 33 -10.37 -14.32 19.01
N VAL A 34 -10.77 -13.06 18.83
CA VAL A 34 -10.10 -12.10 17.94
C VAL A 34 -9.35 -11.10 18.81
N ALA A 35 -8.04 -11.02 18.61
CA ALA A 35 -7.19 -10.01 19.23
C ALA A 35 -6.98 -8.87 18.26
N ASN A 36 -7.08 -7.61 18.71
CA ASN A 36 -6.90 -6.45 17.85
C ASN A 36 -5.45 -5.93 17.77
N VAL A 37 -4.54 -6.57 18.46
CA VAL A 37 -3.08 -6.44 18.30
C VAL A 37 -2.43 -7.78 18.66
N PRO A 38 -1.20 -8.07 18.24
CA PRO A 38 -0.47 -9.25 18.70
C PRO A 38 -0.33 -9.27 20.22
N VAL A 39 -0.72 -10.40 20.84
CA VAL A 39 -0.54 -10.66 22.26
C VAL A 39 0.41 -11.83 22.48
N SER A 40 1.12 -11.83 23.60
CA SER A 40 2.08 -12.87 23.98
C SER A 40 1.61 -13.72 25.16
N SER A 41 0.63 -13.25 25.92
CA SER A 41 0.12 -13.87 27.14
C SER A 41 -0.69 -15.14 26.89
N ARG A 42 -1.35 -15.24 25.74
CA ARG A 42 -2.18 -16.39 25.33
C ARG A 42 -2.05 -16.68 23.84
N PRO A 43 -2.31 -17.90 23.37
CA PRO A 43 -2.44 -18.20 21.95
C PRO A 43 -3.56 -17.36 21.32
N MET A 44 -3.35 -16.83 20.13
CA MET A 44 -4.37 -16.11 19.37
C MET A 44 -5.01 -17.05 18.35
N ASP A 45 -6.35 -17.08 18.29
CA ASP A 45 -7.06 -17.78 17.21
C ASP A 45 -7.06 -16.91 15.94
N ILE A 46 -7.38 -15.62 16.08
CA ILE A 46 -7.49 -14.66 14.99
C ILE A 46 -6.87 -13.34 15.44
N LEU A 47 -6.13 -12.69 14.55
CA LEU A 47 -5.61 -11.33 14.71
C LEU A 47 -6.39 -10.40 13.79
N ASP A 48 -6.90 -9.32 14.34
CA ASP A 48 -7.51 -8.23 13.57
C ASP A 48 -6.46 -7.21 13.12
N GLU A 49 -6.51 -6.84 11.85
CA GLU A 49 -5.64 -5.83 11.26
C GLU A 49 -6.47 -4.72 10.62
N HIS A 50 -6.15 -3.46 10.93
CA HIS A 50 -6.81 -2.27 10.40
C HIS A 50 -5.87 -1.49 9.49
N PHE A 51 -6.38 -1.00 8.33
CA PHE A 51 -5.60 -0.27 7.35
C PHE A 51 -6.36 0.93 6.77
N TYR A 52 -5.84 2.13 7.02
CA TYR A 52 -6.31 3.36 6.42
C TYR A 52 -5.12 4.07 5.75
N SER A 53 -5.11 4.15 4.42
CA SER A 53 -3.94 4.64 3.70
C SER A 53 -4.28 5.14 2.28
N SER A 54 -3.25 5.36 1.46
CA SER A 54 -3.40 5.78 0.07
C SER A 54 -3.67 4.59 -0.88
N PRO A 55 -4.25 4.82 -2.07
CA PRO A 55 -4.45 3.78 -3.08
C PRO A 55 -3.16 3.04 -3.46
N ASP A 56 -2.05 3.77 -3.64
CA ASP A 56 -0.76 3.18 -4.00
C ASP A 56 -0.19 2.32 -2.86
N TRP A 57 -0.44 2.70 -1.61
CA TRP A 57 -0.09 1.86 -0.47
C TRP A 57 -0.87 0.54 -0.53
N PHE A 58 -2.20 0.57 -0.72
CA PHE A 58 -3.02 -0.64 -0.83
C PHE A 58 -2.55 -1.53 -1.98
N ALA A 59 -2.28 -0.95 -3.15
CA ALA A 59 -1.75 -1.70 -4.30
C ALA A 59 -0.38 -2.35 -3.98
N SER A 60 0.50 -1.66 -3.25
CA SER A 60 1.79 -2.20 -2.82
C SER A 60 1.66 -3.36 -1.82
N GLN A 61 0.55 -3.42 -1.07
CA GLN A 61 0.27 -4.48 -0.09
C GLN A 61 -0.42 -5.73 -0.68
N ALA A 62 -0.62 -5.81 -2.00
CA ALA A 62 -1.25 -6.96 -2.65
C ALA A 62 -0.53 -8.31 -2.39
N HIS A 63 0.72 -8.28 -1.95
CA HIS A 63 1.53 -9.46 -1.59
C HIS A 63 1.79 -9.60 -0.09
N ARG A 64 1.12 -8.80 0.75
CA ARG A 64 1.33 -8.75 2.19
C ARG A 64 1.25 -10.11 2.86
N TYR A 65 0.23 -10.89 2.54
CA TYR A 65 -0.07 -12.16 3.19
C TYR A 65 0.64 -13.38 2.58
N ASP A 66 1.38 -13.21 1.46
CA ASP A 66 2.05 -14.31 0.78
C ASP A 66 3.10 -15.00 1.68
N GLY A 67 3.75 -14.22 2.56
CA GLY A 67 4.77 -14.72 3.51
C GLY A 67 4.26 -15.06 4.92
N TYR A 68 2.96 -14.92 5.20
CA TYR A 68 2.43 -15.22 6.54
C TYR A 68 2.45 -16.73 6.83
N ARG A 69 2.72 -17.07 8.09
CA ARG A 69 2.70 -18.48 8.53
C ARG A 69 1.29 -19.04 8.43
N ARG A 70 1.17 -20.25 7.84
CA ARG A 70 -0.12 -20.93 7.65
C ARG A 70 -0.60 -21.65 8.93
N ASP A 71 0.33 -21.93 9.84
CA ASP A 71 0.11 -22.53 11.17
C ASP A 71 0.00 -21.49 12.30
N GLY A 72 0.07 -20.20 11.98
CA GLY A 72 -0.15 -19.09 12.92
C GLY A 72 -1.62 -18.71 13.08
N PRO A 73 -1.92 -17.65 13.85
CA PRO A 73 -3.28 -17.12 13.96
C PRO A 73 -3.82 -16.78 12.57
N LYS A 74 -5.11 -16.94 12.40
CA LYS A 74 -5.80 -16.45 11.20
C LYS A 74 -5.87 -14.93 11.24
N ILE A 75 -6.11 -14.31 10.09
CA ILE A 75 -6.21 -12.86 9.96
C ILE A 75 -7.66 -12.47 9.65
N PHE A 76 -8.16 -11.51 10.37
CA PHE A 76 -9.32 -10.72 10.05
C PHE A 76 -8.83 -9.32 9.64
N VAL A 77 -9.10 -8.88 8.41
CA VAL A 77 -8.89 -7.49 8.03
C VAL A 77 -10.17 -6.75 8.40
N GLY A 78 -10.29 -6.36 9.68
CA GLY A 78 -11.54 -5.90 10.26
C GLY A 78 -11.96 -4.52 9.82
N GLU A 79 -10.97 -3.68 9.50
CA GLU A 79 -11.24 -2.35 8.97
C GLU A 79 -10.22 -1.98 7.89
N TYR A 80 -10.70 -1.57 6.71
CA TYR A 80 -9.82 -0.97 5.71
C TYR A 80 -10.57 -0.05 4.76
N ALA A 81 -9.91 1.03 4.37
CA ALA A 81 -10.34 1.94 3.31
C ALA A 81 -9.17 2.81 2.82
N CYS A 82 -9.21 3.19 1.55
CA CYS A 82 -8.39 4.30 1.08
C CYS A 82 -8.94 5.61 1.63
N THR A 83 -8.15 6.29 2.48
CA THR A 83 -8.52 7.56 3.13
C THR A 83 -7.73 8.76 2.63
N GLN A 84 -6.78 8.54 1.71
CA GLN A 84 -5.91 9.57 1.13
C GLN A 84 -6.01 9.53 -0.39
N ALA A 85 -5.96 10.68 -1.05
CA ALA A 85 -6.09 10.83 -2.51
C ALA A 85 -7.32 10.10 -3.08
N CYS A 86 -8.40 10.05 -2.31
CA CYS A 86 -9.58 9.19 -2.56
C CYS A 86 -10.86 10.01 -2.85
N GLY A 87 -10.80 11.35 -2.81
CA GLY A 87 -12.00 12.16 -2.89
C GLY A 87 -13.04 11.74 -1.84
N ARG A 88 -14.29 11.55 -2.26
CA ARG A 88 -15.36 10.96 -1.45
C ARG A 88 -15.56 9.47 -1.70
N GLY A 89 -14.56 8.81 -2.24
CA GLY A 89 -14.57 7.44 -2.72
C GLY A 89 -14.58 7.40 -4.24
N ASN A 90 -13.43 7.73 -4.87
CA ASN A 90 -13.26 7.75 -6.32
C ASN A 90 -12.78 6.39 -6.87
N LEU A 91 -12.66 6.30 -8.20
CA LEU A 91 -12.17 5.09 -8.86
C LEU A 91 -10.73 4.75 -8.44
N ARG A 92 -9.87 5.74 -8.20
CA ARG A 92 -8.48 5.53 -7.74
C ARG A 92 -8.44 4.72 -6.44
N ALA A 93 -9.25 5.13 -5.44
CA ALA A 93 -9.38 4.43 -4.17
C ALA A 93 -9.83 2.98 -4.38
N ALA A 94 -10.89 2.79 -5.15
CA ALA A 94 -11.46 1.47 -5.44
C ALA A 94 -10.45 0.51 -6.09
N LEU A 95 -9.60 0.99 -6.99
CA LEU A 95 -8.59 0.17 -7.66
C LEU A 95 -7.43 -0.20 -6.74
N GLY A 96 -6.99 0.70 -5.84
CA GLY A 96 -6.01 0.38 -4.81
C GLY A 96 -6.50 -0.73 -3.88
N GLU A 97 -7.74 -0.60 -3.41
CA GLU A 97 -8.40 -1.61 -2.58
C GLU A 97 -8.60 -2.93 -3.34
N ALA A 98 -9.00 -2.87 -4.63
CA ALA A 98 -9.16 -4.05 -5.47
C ALA A 98 -7.83 -4.83 -5.63
N ALA A 99 -6.71 -4.12 -5.82
CA ALA A 99 -5.38 -4.74 -5.89
C ALA A 99 -5.05 -5.47 -4.58
N PHE A 100 -5.28 -4.84 -3.43
CA PHE A 100 -5.11 -5.46 -2.11
C PHE A 100 -6.01 -6.69 -1.93
N MET A 101 -7.28 -6.60 -2.35
CA MET A 101 -8.24 -7.71 -2.26
C MET A 101 -7.84 -8.93 -3.10
N THR A 102 -7.08 -8.76 -4.19
CA THR A 102 -6.51 -9.92 -4.92
C THR A 102 -5.56 -10.71 -4.01
N GLY A 103 -4.81 -10.04 -3.15
CA GLY A 103 -3.93 -10.64 -2.15
C GLY A 103 -4.71 -11.32 -1.02
N ILE A 104 -5.77 -10.69 -0.53
CA ILE A 104 -6.68 -11.27 0.47
C ILE A 104 -7.28 -12.59 -0.06
N GLU A 105 -7.86 -12.57 -1.26
CA GLU A 105 -8.49 -13.75 -1.85
C GLU A 105 -7.47 -14.87 -2.13
N ARG A 106 -6.29 -14.52 -2.65
CA ARG A 106 -5.22 -15.49 -2.91
C ARG A 106 -4.74 -16.20 -1.64
N ASN A 107 -4.81 -15.53 -0.49
CA ASN A 107 -4.38 -16.01 0.81
C ASN A 107 -5.56 -16.32 1.75
N SER A 108 -6.70 -16.80 1.23
CA SER A 108 -7.91 -17.11 2.02
C SER A 108 -7.72 -18.27 3.02
N ASP A 109 -6.60 -18.98 2.94
CA ASP A 109 -6.17 -19.94 3.95
C ASP A 109 -5.61 -19.28 5.23
N VAL A 110 -5.19 -18.01 5.13
CA VAL A 110 -4.72 -17.17 6.25
C VAL A 110 -5.73 -16.09 6.58
N VAL A 111 -6.17 -15.32 5.56
CA VAL A 111 -7.14 -14.23 5.74
C VAL A 111 -8.55 -14.80 5.64
N VAL A 112 -9.19 -15.01 6.79
CA VAL A 112 -10.50 -15.67 6.86
C VAL A 112 -11.68 -14.72 6.76
N MET A 113 -11.46 -13.44 7.03
CA MET A 113 -12.49 -12.38 6.94
C MET A 113 -11.87 -11.06 6.52
N ALA A 114 -12.67 -10.22 5.88
CA ALA A 114 -12.35 -8.83 5.60
C ALA A 114 -13.61 -7.96 5.62
N ALA A 115 -13.51 -6.74 6.13
CA ALA A 115 -14.61 -5.79 6.23
C ALA A 115 -14.15 -4.38 5.88
N TYR A 116 -14.90 -3.73 5.01
CA TYR A 116 -14.68 -2.31 4.71
C TYR A 116 -15.25 -1.44 5.84
N ALA A 117 -14.55 -0.39 6.21
CA ALA A 117 -15.00 0.56 7.22
C ALA A 117 -14.61 2.01 6.84
N PRO A 118 -15.51 3.01 7.15
CA PRO A 118 -16.89 2.85 7.61
C PRO A 118 -17.88 2.49 6.48
N LEU A 119 -19.03 1.89 6.84
CA LEU A 119 -20.01 1.44 5.85
C LEU A 119 -20.99 2.52 5.40
N PHE A 120 -21.54 3.32 6.30
CA PHE A 120 -22.68 4.19 6.03
C PHE A 120 -22.44 5.62 6.45
N VAL A 121 -22.88 6.56 5.59
CA VAL A 121 -22.90 7.97 5.96
C VAL A 121 -24.16 8.67 5.44
N ASN A 122 -24.78 9.48 6.29
CA ASN A 122 -25.73 10.48 5.82
C ASN A 122 -24.97 11.67 5.23
N VAL A 123 -25.18 11.96 3.95
CA VAL A 123 -24.44 13.01 3.22
C VAL A 123 -24.58 14.41 3.83
N ASN A 124 -25.65 14.64 4.61
CA ASN A 124 -25.92 15.91 5.30
C ASN A 124 -25.20 16.02 6.64
N ASN A 125 -24.62 14.93 7.17
CA ASN A 125 -23.90 14.90 8.44
C ASN A 125 -22.73 13.93 8.35
N ARG A 126 -21.67 14.30 7.64
CA ARG A 126 -20.48 13.48 7.40
C ARG A 126 -19.41 13.80 8.43
N ALA A 127 -19.00 12.80 9.21
CA ALA A 127 -17.91 12.89 10.16
C ALA A 127 -16.62 12.20 9.66
N TRP A 128 -16.72 11.29 8.68
CA TRP A 128 -15.60 10.52 8.12
C TRP A 128 -15.64 10.52 6.59
N ASN A 129 -14.51 10.27 5.94
CA ASN A 129 -14.40 10.21 4.49
C ASN A 129 -13.24 9.30 4.05
N PRO A 130 -13.45 8.35 3.11
CA PRO A 130 -14.73 8.00 2.48
C PRO A 130 -15.59 7.08 3.35
N ASP A 131 -16.84 6.90 2.95
CA ASP A 131 -17.77 5.89 3.47
C ASP A 131 -18.32 5.08 2.30
N LEU A 132 -18.53 3.77 2.49
CA LEU A 132 -18.84 2.85 1.39
C LEU A 132 -20.20 3.14 0.72
N ILE A 133 -21.24 3.39 1.54
CA ILE A 133 -22.61 3.67 1.12
C ILE A 133 -23.06 5.01 1.66
N ASN A 134 -23.47 5.88 0.78
CA ASN A 134 -23.88 7.24 1.08
C ASN A 134 -25.39 7.39 0.86
N PHE A 135 -26.08 8.07 1.76
CA PHE A 135 -27.52 8.23 1.67
C PHE A 135 -28.01 9.58 2.18
N ASP A 136 -29.21 9.98 1.74
CA ASP A 136 -30.06 11.01 2.34
C ASP A 136 -31.36 10.34 2.83
N THR A 137 -32.39 11.14 3.11
CA THR A 137 -33.68 10.61 3.59
C THR A 137 -34.45 9.79 2.54
N THR A 138 -34.07 9.85 1.26
CA THR A 138 -34.86 9.29 0.15
C THR A 138 -34.02 8.50 -0.85
N ARG A 139 -32.70 8.73 -0.92
CA ARG A 139 -31.80 8.17 -1.93
C ARG A 139 -30.54 7.59 -1.29
N CYS A 140 -29.94 6.65 -1.98
CA CYS A 140 -28.61 6.14 -1.60
C CYS A 140 -27.79 5.81 -2.85
N TYR A 141 -26.48 5.79 -2.68
CA TYR A 141 -25.55 5.27 -3.68
C TYR A 141 -24.36 4.57 -3.02
N GLY A 142 -23.79 3.58 -3.72
CA GLY A 142 -22.51 2.99 -3.40
C GLY A 142 -21.38 3.72 -4.10
N THR A 143 -20.26 3.89 -3.44
CA THR A 143 -19.02 4.39 -4.05
C THR A 143 -18.46 3.37 -5.05
N PRO A 144 -17.47 3.71 -5.89
CA PRO A 144 -16.71 2.73 -6.66
C PRO A 144 -16.15 1.59 -5.80
N SER A 145 -15.69 1.86 -4.57
CA SER A 145 -15.26 0.84 -3.59
C SER A 145 -16.40 -0.13 -3.21
N TYR A 146 -17.64 0.35 -3.09
CA TYR A 146 -18.80 -0.53 -2.90
C TYR A 146 -18.93 -1.55 -4.02
N TYR A 147 -18.76 -1.10 -5.26
CA TYR A 147 -18.84 -2.01 -6.40
C TYR A 147 -17.66 -2.99 -6.46
N VAL A 148 -16.47 -2.59 -6.02
CA VAL A 148 -15.34 -3.52 -5.86
C VAL A 148 -15.69 -4.61 -4.85
N GLN A 149 -16.19 -4.26 -3.66
CA GLN A 149 -16.64 -5.23 -2.65
C GLN A 149 -17.70 -6.18 -3.21
N GLN A 150 -18.70 -5.61 -3.91
CA GLN A 150 -19.77 -6.38 -4.55
C GLN A 150 -19.22 -7.35 -5.61
N MET A 151 -18.31 -6.87 -6.48
CA MET A 151 -17.72 -7.70 -7.54
C MET A 151 -16.93 -8.87 -6.95
N PHE A 152 -16.13 -8.66 -5.91
CA PHE A 152 -15.40 -9.75 -5.25
C PHE A 152 -16.35 -10.73 -4.55
N SER A 153 -17.34 -10.22 -3.81
CA SER A 153 -18.29 -11.03 -3.04
C SER A 153 -19.20 -11.90 -3.93
N LEU A 154 -19.74 -11.34 -5.02
CA LEU A 154 -20.65 -12.06 -5.93
C LEU A 154 -19.92 -12.98 -6.91
N ASN A 155 -18.61 -12.83 -7.08
CA ASN A 155 -17.80 -13.64 -7.99
C ASN A 155 -16.74 -14.44 -7.22
N ARG A 156 -17.17 -15.18 -6.21
CA ARG A 156 -16.34 -16.03 -5.38
C ARG A 156 -16.44 -17.48 -5.86
N GLY A 157 -15.29 -18.15 -6.02
CA GLY A 157 -15.23 -19.60 -6.19
C GLY A 157 -15.11 -20.34 -4.86
N ASP A 158 -15.12 -21.66 -4.93
CA ASP A 158 -14.96 -22.54 -3.77
C ASP A 158 -13.50 -22.87 -3.48
N VAL A 159 -12.65 -22.83 -4.52
CA VAL A 159 -11.22 -23.15 -4.43
C VAL A 159 -10.41 -22.04 -5.07
N VAL A 160 -9.43 -21.51 -4.32
CA VAL A 160 -8.44 -20.56 -4.84
C VAL A 160 -7.47 -21.28 -5.80
N LEU A 161 -7.17 -20.65 -6.92
CA LEU A 161 -6.24 -21.15 -7.91
C LEU A 161 -4.95 -20.32 -7.87
N PRO A 162 -3.78 -20.96 -8.04
CA PRO A 162 -2.53 -20.23 -8.19
C PRO A 162 -2.58 -19.31 -9.42
N VAL A 163 -2.11 -18.06 -9.26
CA VAL A 163 -1.99 -17.10 -10.35
C VAL A 163 -0.56 -16.60 -10.43
N ARG A 164 -0.01 -16.59 -11.64
CA ARG A 164 1.26 -15.95 -11.95
C ARG A 164 1.00 -14.76 -12.87
N VAL A 165 1.45 -13.58 -12.45
CA VAL A 165 1.35 -12.35 -13.22
C VAL A 165 2.75 -11.95 -13.66
N GLU A 166 2.96 -11.87 -14.97
CA GLU A 166 4.17 -11.32 -15.57
C GLU A 166 3.79 -9.99 -16.24
N ALA A 167 3.72 -8.93 -15.42
CA ALA A 167 3.42 -7.59 -15.90
C ALA A 167 4.66 -6.70 -15.75
N PRO A 168 4.92 -5.79 -16.69
CA PRO A 168 5.97 -4.81 -16.52
C PRO A 168 5.67 -3.96 -15.27
N ARG A 169 6.71 -3.71 -14.48
CA ARG A 169 6.71 -2.65 -13.49
C ARG A 169 7.30 -1.42 -14.19
N ALA A 170 6.63 -0.30 -14.12
CA ALA A 170 7.19 0.95 -14.58
C ALA A 170 8.00 1.56 -13.43
N PRO A 171 9.35 1.59 -13.50
CA PRO A 171 10.16 2.25 -12.50
C PRO A 171 9.70 3.69 -12.32
N VAL A 172 9.59 4.13 -11.07
CA VAL A 172 9.16 5.49 -10.74
C VAL A 172 10.35 6.43 -10.87
N LEU A 173 10.28 7.44 -11.73
CA LEU A 173 11.26 8.51 -11.72
C LEU A 173 11.24 9.24 -10.38
N VAL A 174 12.30 9.08 -9.59
CA VAL A 174 12.46 9.79 -8.32
C VAL A 174 12.80 11.25 -8.62
N ARG A 175 11.86 12.16 -8.36
CA ARG A 175 12.00 13.59 -8.65
C ARG A 175 11.40 14.44 -7.55
N GLY A 176 11.93 15.65 -7.40
CA GLY A 176 11.49 16.64 -6.42
C GLY A 176 12.65 17.35 -5.75
N GLY A 177 12.35 18.33 -4.93
CA GLY A 177 13.29 19.07 -4.11
C GLY A 177 13.89 18.25 -2.99
N ILE A 178 14.49 18.95 -2.04
CA ILE A 178 15.19 18.38 -0.88
C ILE A 178 14.55 18.82 0.41
N GLY A 179 14.96 18.19 1.53
CA GLY A 179 14.56 18.64 2.86
C GLY A 179 15.44 18.04 3.95
N LEU A 180 15.22 18.55 5.14
CA LEU A 180 15.88 18.16 6.38
C LEU A 180 14.79 17.87 7.41
N GLY A 181 15.02 16.89 8.26
CA GLY A 181 14.04 16.56 9.29
C GLY A 181 14.60 15.78 10.45
N THR A 182 13.74 15.63 11.46
CA THR A 182 14.03 14.82 12.66
C THR A 182 12.74 14.17 13.17
N TRP A 183 12.91 13.09 13.91
CA TRP A 183 11.85 12.38 14.62
C TRP A 183 12.23 12.25 16.08
N ALA A 184 11.54 12.94 16.98
CA ALA A 184 11.82 12.98 18.41
C ALA A 184 13.33 13.24 18.71
N THR A 185 13.96 14.11 17.92
CA THR A 185 15.42 14.29 17.89
C THR A 185 15.77 15.74 17.57
N GLN A 186 16.82 16.26 18.19
CA GLN A 186 17.42 17.55 17.87
C GLN A 186 18.68 17.32 17.03
N ALA A 187 18.84 18.11 15.96
CA ALA A 187 19.95 17.93 15.04
C ALA A 187 20.38 19.26 14.38
N GLU A 188 21.58 19.24 13.83
CA GLU A 188 22.16 20.31 13.03
C GLU A 188 22.55 19.79 11.66
N PHE A 189 22.41 20.69 10.66
CA PHE A 189 22.70 20.41 9.26
C PHE A 189 23.52 21.56 8.67
N LYS A 190 24.50 21.23 7.80
CA LYS A 190 25.31 22.22 7.10
C LYS A 190 25.89 21.69 5.79
N ASP A 191 26.55 22.58 5.05
CA ASP A 191 27.24 22.26 3.80
C ASP A 191 26.28 21.60 2.79
N VAL A 192 25.04 22.07 2.70
CA VAL A 192 24.02 21.54 1.80
C VAL A 192 24.35 21.84 0.36
N LYS A 193 24.35 20.82 -0.51
CA LYS A 193 24.62 21.00 -1.94
C LYS A 193 23.85 20.00 -2.78
N VAL A 194 23.21 20.47 -3.85
CA VAL A 194 22.58 19.66 -4.88
C VAL A 194 23.24 19.94 -6.21
N THR A 195 23.66 18.88 -6.91
CA THR A 195 24.32 18.99 -8.23
C THR A 195 23.71 18.03 -9.23
N ARG A 196 23.71 18.41 -10.52
CA ARG A 196 23.29 17.56 -11.62
C ARG A 196 24.24 17.76 -12.79
N GLY A 197 24.92 16.67 -13.24
CA GLY A 197 25.86 16.74 -14.36
C GLY A 197 26.99 17.76 -14.18
N GLY A 198 27.40 18.07 -12.94
CA GLY A 198 28.42 19.08 -12.61
C GLY A 198 27.86 20.49 -12.36
N GLU A 199 26.61 20.76 -12.72
CA GLU A 199 25.91 22.00 -12.40
C GLU A 199 25.45 22.02 -10.95
N VAL A 200 25.59 23.17 -10.26
CA VAL A 200 25.03 23.36 -8.90
C VAL A 200 23.60 23.85 -9.03
N LEU A 201 22.63 23.03 -8.64
CA LEU A 201 21.21 23.40 -8.63
C LEU A 201 20.85 24.16 -7.35
N PHE A 202 21.50 23.84 -6.24
CA PHE A 202 21.27 24.48 -4.94
C PHE A 202 22.52 24.33 -4.06
N ALA A 203 22.83 25.35 -3.29
CA ALA A 203 23.83 25.28 -2.24
C ALA A 203 23.47 26.22 -1.10
N ASP A 204 23.64 25.77 0.14
CA ASP A 204 23.43 26.59 1.33
C ASP A 204 24.42 26.20 2.43
N ASP A 205 25.26 27.13 2.85
CA ASP A 205 26.17 27.01 3.99
C ASP A 205 25.61 27.70 5.23
N PHE A 206 24.40 28.25 5.13
CA PHE A 206 23.69 28.99 6.16
C PHE A 206 24.36 30.27 6.67
N SER A 207 25.39 30.76 6.01
CA SER A 207 26.06 32.00 6.37
C SER A 207 25.18 33.24 6.20
N SER A 208 24.20 33.16 5.29
CA SER A 208 23.22 34.24 5.02
C SER A 208 21.84 33.99 5.60
N GLY A 209 21.70 33.00 6.51
CA GLY A 209 20.43 32.57 7.08
C GLY A 209 19.81 31.40 6.30
N ALA A 210 18.54 31.07 6.58
CA ALA A 210 17.83 29.94 5.97
C ALA A 210 16.62 30.37 5.15
N GLY A 211 16.68 31.55 4.48
CA GLY A 211 15.56 32.12 3.74
C GLY A 211 15.07 31.30 2.53
N ALA A 212 15.89 30.37 2.03
CA ALA A 212 15.53 29.44 0.95
C ALA A 212 14.75 28.19 1.45
N TRP A 213 14.58 28.05 2.78
CA TRP A 213 13.95 26.89 3.39
C TRP A 213 12.54 27.21 3.89
N ARG A 214 11.60 26.32 3.60
CA ARG A 214 10.22 26.39 4.08
C ARG A 214 10.04 25.41 5.24
N VAL A 215 9.87 25.95 6.44
CA VAL A 215 9.57 25.18 7.64
C VAL A 215 8.13 24.66 7.56
N LEU A 216 7.96 23.34 7.73
CA LEU A 216 6.66 22.67 7.81
C LEU A 216 6.28 22.38 9.25
N ARG A 217 7.26 21.96 10.07
CA ARG A 217 7.09 21.64 11.49
C ARG A 217 8.44 21.67 12.21
N GLY A 218 8.41 21.92 13.52
CA GLY A 218 9.58 21.98 14.41
C GLY A 218 10.14 23.39 14.58
N ASP A 219 11.11 23.52 15.46
CA ASP A 219 11.76 24.79 15.82
C ASP A 219 13.11 24.89 15.10
N TRP A 220 13.15 25.69 14.06
CA TRP A 220 14.31 25.82 13.19
C TRP A 220 14.98 27.20 13.32
N SER A 221 16.29 27.20 13.43
CA SER A 221 17.11 28.41 13.53
C SER A 221 18.49 28.19 12.92
N VAL A 222 19.15 29.26 12.53
CA VAL A 222 20.57 29.23 12.12
C VAL A 222 21.44 29.58 13.32
N ALA A 223 22.39 28.74 13.65
CA ALA A 223 23.35 28.97 14.71
C ALA A 223 24.72 28.36 14.33
N ASP A 224 25.80 29.09 14.53
CA ASP A 224 27.19 28.63 14.33
C ASP A 224 27.43 28.06 12.93
N GLY A 225 26.84 28.65 11.88
CA GLY A 225 26.96 28.19 10.50
C GLY A 225 26.26 26.87 10.19
N ALA A 226 25.26 26.52 11.01
CA ALA A 226 24.44 25.31 10.80
C ALA A 226 22.95 25.63 10.96
N TYR A 227 22.11 24.92 10.25
CA TYR A 227 20.67 24.98 10.40
C TYR A 227 20.24 23.96 11.44
N ARG A 228 19.73 24.43 12.56
CA ARG A 228 19.43 23.63 13.76
C ARG A 228 17.94 23.44 13.90
N GLN A 229 17.54 22.20 14.14
CA GLN A 229 16.22 21.82 14.64
C GLN A 229 16.34 21.47 16.13
N SER A 230 15.61 22.19 17.01
CA SER A 230 15.74 22.12 18.47
C SER A 230 14.53 21.51 19.18
N SER A 231 13.40 21.30 18.51
CA SER A 231 12.23 20.61 19.06
C SER A 231 12.47 19.11 19.20
N ALA A 232 11.90 18.49 20.24
CA ALA A 232 11.85 17.04 20.42
C ALA A 232 10.55 16.41 19.86
N GLU A 233 9.80 17.16 19.05
CA GLU A 233 8.60 16.66 18.40
C GLU A 233 8.93 15.64 17.29
N ILE A 234 7.93 14.87 16.92
CA ILE A 234 8.01 13.96 15.76
C ILE A 234 7.70 14.72 14.47
N ASP A 235 8.21 14.21 13.34
CA ASP A 235 7.91 14.73 11.99
C ASP A 235 8.29 16.21 11.80
N CYS A 236 9.38 16.68 12.45
CA CYS A 236 9.92 18.02 12.20
C CYS A 236 10.55 18.05 10.81
N ARG A 237 10.11 18.99 9.95
CA ARG A 237 10.55 19.07 8.54
C ARG A 237 10.75 20.51 8.09
N SER A 238 11.79 20.71 7.26
CA SER A 238 12.04 21.93 6.48
C SER A 238 12.48 21.54 5.08
N THR A 239 11.93 22.18 4.04
CA THR A 239 12.11 21.80 2.64
C THR A 239 12.62 22.94 1.79
N ALA A 240 13.35 22.63 0.70
CA ALA A 240 13.87 23.58 -0.28
C ALA A 240 13.94 22.95 -1.67
N GLY A 241 14.21 23.78 -2.69
CA GLY A 241 14.42 23.33 -4.06
C GLY A 241 13.16 23.26 -4.90
N ASP A 242 13.25 22.60 -6.07
CA ASP A 242 12.20 22.54 -7.08
C ASP A 242 11.64 21.11 -7.20
N ALA A 243 10.32 21.00 -7.24
CA ALA A 243 9.58 19.74 -7.34
C ALA A 243 9.87 18.95 -8.65
N ASN A 244 10.52 19.56 -9.64
CA ASN A 244 10.86 18.94 -10.92
C ASN A 244 12.33 18.49 -11.04
N TRP A 245 13.16 18.69 -10.01
CA TRP A 245 14.52 18.17 -10.06
C TRP A 245 14.53 16.65 -10.16
N ALA A 246 15.37 16.11 -11.02
CA ALA A 246 15.59 14.67 -11.18
C ALA A 246 17.07 14.42 -11.47
N ASP A 247 17.51 13.19 -11.28
CA ASP A 247 18.87 12.73 -11.62
C ASP A 247 19.96 13.64 -11.01
N TYR A 248 19.88 13.83 -9.70
CA TYR A 248 20.80 14.72 -8.97
C TYR A 248 21.55 14.00 -7.86
N THR A 249 22.66 14.63 -7.44
CA THR A 249 23.37 14.27 -6.22
C THR A 249 23.09 15.32 -5.15
N TYR A 250 22.63 14.88 -3.99
CA TYR A 250 22.41 15.68 -2.80
C TYR A 250 23.43 15.33 -1.72
N SER A 251 24.21 16.29 -1.24
CA SER A 251 25.21 16.11 -0.21
C SER A 251 25.06 17.12 0.92
N LEU A 252 25.37 16.75 2.13
CA LEU A 252 25.32 17.58 3.32
C LEU A 252 26.10 16.93 4.47
N LYS A 253 26.23 17.70 5.57
CA LYS A 253 26.66 17.17 6.86
C LYS A 253 25.52 17.28 7.87
N ALA A 254 25.36 16.27 8.72
CA ALA A 254 24.39 16.27 9.80
C ALA A 254 25.02 15.81 11.12
N ARG A 255 24.51 16.34 12.24
CA ARG A 255 24.94 16.00 13.60
C ARG A 255 23.72 15.91 14.52
N LYS A 256 23.57 14.78 15.21
CA LYS A 256 22.59 14.60 16.28
C LYS A 256 23.05 15.36 17.52
N LEU A 257 22.17 16.17 18.12
CA LEU A 257 22.42 16.89 19.38
C LEU A 257 21.84 16.15 20.57
N GLY A 258 20.73 15.43 20.40
CA GLY A 258 20.02 14.68 21.41
C GLY A 258 18.74 14.07 20.90
N GLY A 259 18.04 13.31 21.72
CA GLY A 259 16.74 12.71 21.37
C GLY A 259 16.81 11.20 21.07
N ALA A 260 15.67 10.61 20.74
CA ALA A 260 15.49 9.17 20.67
C ALA A 260 16.05 8.53 19.39
N GLU A 261 15.98 9.24 18.25
CA GLU A 261 16.37 8.72 16.94
C GLU A 261 17.55 9.49 16.33
N GLY A 262 17.86 9.25 15.08
CA GLY A 262 18.84 10.02 14.33
C GLY A 262 18.20 11.19 13.58
N PHE A 263 18.44 11.29 12.27
CA PHE A 263 17.92 12.39 11.47
C PHE A 263 17.39 11.91 10.12
N LEU A 264 16.57 12.75 9.48
CA LEU A 264 15.84 12.48 8.25
C LEU A 264 16.36 13.39 7.13
N ILE A 265 16.85 12.81 6.05
CA ILE A 265 17.34 13.54 4.91
C ILE A 265 16.34 13.36 3.76
N MET A 266 15.55 14.40 3.49
CA MET A 266 14.48 14.32 2.50
C MET A 266 14.99 14.62 1.09
N PHE A 267 14.48 13.89 0.12
CA PHE A 267 14.76 14.05 -1.30
C PHE A 267 13.52 13.68 -2.11
N GLY A 268 13.51 14.04 -3.39
CA GLY A 268 12.34 13.78 -4.23
C GLY A 268 11.06 14.41 -3.65
N VAL A 269 11.17 15.58 -3.02
CA VAL A 269 10.05 16.30 -2.38
C VAL A 269 9.23 16.96 -3.46
N ARG A 270 8.02 16.46 -3.72
CA ARG A 270 7.06 17.05 -4.66
C ARG A 270 6.11 18.01 -3.98
N ASP A 271 5.67 17.64 -2.78
CA ASP A 271 4.78 18.40 -1.91
C ASP A 271 4.86 17.86 -0.47
N ASP A 272 3.99 18.37 0.43
CA ASP A 272 3.99 18.03 1.87
C ASP A 272 3.61 16.57 2.17
N SER A 273 3.00 15.87 1.20
CA SER A 273 2.51 14.50 1.34
C SER A 273 3.19 13.49 0.40
N ASN A 274 4.06 13.96 -0.52
CA ASN A 274 4.71 13.14 -1.53
C ASN A 274 6.22 13.42 -1.57
N TRP A 275 7.02 12.55 -0.97
CA TRP A 275 8.46 12.70 -0.78
C TRP A 275 9.15 11.38 -0.44
N TYR A 276 10.45 11.40 -0.40
CA TYR A 276 11.31 10.35 0.16
C TYR A 276 12.15 10.94 1.29
N TRP A 277 12.56 10.09 2.23
CA TRP A 277 13.68 10.41 3.10
C TRP A 277 14.60 9.23 3.35
N LEU A 278 15.84 9.52 3.56
CA LEU A 278 16.78 8.60 4.19
C LEU A 278 16.64 8.78 5.70
N ASN A 279 16.06 7.79 6.36
CA ASN A 279 15.93 7.72 7.80
C ASN A 279 17.21 7.07 8.36
N LEU A 280 18.06 7.87 8.99
CA LEU A 280 19.31 7.44 9.59
C LEU A 280 19.13 7.33 11.11
N GLY A 281 19.26 6.13 11.68
CA GLY A 281 18.99 5.86 13.09
C GLY A 281 17.53 5.97 13.46
N GLY A 282 16.63 5.49 12.64
CA GLY A 282 15.21 5.38 12.95
C GLY A 282 14.89 4.24 13.91
N TRP A 283 13.60 4.12 14.29
CA TRP A 283 13.06 3.08 15.17
C TRP A 283 13.87 2.94 16.48
N GLY A 284 13.95 4.04 17.19
CA GLY A 284 14.70 4.08 18.45
C GLY A 284 16.21 4.01 18.26
N ASN A 285 16.74 4.59 17.19
CA ASN A 285 18.15 4.62 16.82
C ASN A 285 18.76 3.24 16.57
N SER A 286 18.02 2.35 15.90
CA SER A 286 18.43 0.94 15.72
C SER A 286 18.69 0.50 14.28
N ARG A 287 18.22 1.26 13.28
CA ARG A 287 18.38 0.92 11.85
C ARG A 287 18.27 2.14 10.93
N HIS A 288 18.67 1.92 9.68
CA HIS A 288 18.56 2.89 8.60
C HIS A 288 17.54 2.39 7.55
N ALA A 289 16.84 3.31 6.87
CA ALA A 289 15.96 2.95 5.78
C ALA A 289 15.76 4.11 4.80
N ILE A 290 15.42 3.81 3.56
CA ILE A 290 14.75 4.75 2.67
C ILE A 290 13.25 4.54 2.89
N GLU A 291 12.53 5.59 3.24
CA GLU A 291 11.08 5.59 3.28
C GLU A 291 10.52 6.52 2.21
N LYS A 292 9.50 6.04 1.51
CA LYS A 292 8.71 6.78 0.51
C LYS A 292 7.37 7.14 1.13
N CYS A 293 7.00 8.40 1.03
CA CYS A 293 5.68 8.89 1.37
C CYS A 293 4.88 9.20 0.10
N LEU A 294 3.72 8.58 -0.04
CA LEU A 294 2.77 8.85 -1.12
C LEU A 294 1.41 9.17 -0.50
N GLY A 295 0.89 10.38 -0.78
CA GLY A 295 -0.36 10.84 -0.21
C GLY A 295 -0.37 10.82 1.33
N GLY A 296 0.80 11.01 1.98
CA GLY A 296 0.93 10.97 3.44
C GLY A 296 1.23 9.59 4.04
N ALA A 297 1.08 8.50 3.29
CA ALA A 297 1.39 7.15 3.76
C ALA A 297 2.84 6.75 3.45
N LYS A 298 3.53 6.19 4.45
CA LYS A 298 4.94 5.79 4.36
C LYS A 298 5.11 4.30 4.09
N SER A 299 6.07 3.96 3.23
CA SER A 299 6.54 2.60 2.99
C SER A 299 8.05 2.56 2.83
N ILE A 300 8.69 1.43 3.18
CA ILE A 300 10.13 1.25 3.02
C ILE A 300 10.43 0.87 1.56
N VAL A 301 11.49 1.48 1.00
CA VAL A 301 12.01 1.18 -0.34
C VAL A 301 13.39 0.53 -0.20
N GLY A 302 13.50 -0.72 -0.63
CA GLY A 302 14.74 -1.48 -0.57
C GLY A 302 15.12 -2.00 0.82
N PRO A 303 16.41 -2.28 1.07
CA PRO A 303 16.88 -2.84 2.33
C PRO A 303 16.85 -1.84 3.49
N SER A 304 16.72 -2.36 4.71
CA SER A 304 16.75 -1.56 5.95
C SER A 304 17.81 -2.15 6.91
N PRO A 305 19.08 -1.78 6.73
CA PRO A 305 20.18 -2.30 7.55
C PRO A 305 20.12 -1.80 8.99
N ALA A 306 20.58 -2.64 9.92
CA ALA A 306 20.80 -2.23 11.31
C ALA A 306 21.89 -1.15 11.37
N GLY A 307 21.74 -0.21 12.29
CA GLY A 307 22.71 0.86 12.50
C GLY A 307 22.17 1.95 13.42
N HIS A 308 23.04 2.81 13.87
CA HIS A 308 22.72 3.89 14.82
C HIS A 308 23.47 5.18 14.45
N ILE A 309 23.06 6.28 15.03
CA ILE A 309 23.69 7.60 14.90
C ILE A 309 24.13 8.07 16.28
N ASP A 310 25.45 8.33 16.42
CA ASP A 310 26.04 8.82 17.64
C ASP A 310 25.71 10.31 17.87
N THR A 311 25.44 10.66 19.11
CA THR A 311 25.24 12.06 19.51
C THR A 311 26.58 12.83 19.48
N GLY A 312 26.55 14.05 18.93
CA GLY A 312 27.69 14.96 18.88
C GLY A 312 28.64 14.74 17.69
N ARG A 313 28.50 13.65 16.93
CA ARG A 313 29.35 13.37 15.77
C ARG A 313 28.74 13.98 14.51
N TRP A 314 29.59 14.60 13.65
CA TRP A 314 29.22 14.97 12.28
C TRP A 314 29.38 13.78 11.33
N TYR A 315 28.38 13.59 10.49
CA TYR A 315 28.33 12.57 9.46
C TYR A 315 28.28 13.24 8.08
N ASP A 316 29.02 12.70 7.13
CA ASP A 316 28.94 13.07 5.71
C ASP A 316 27.86 12.22 5.04
N ILE A 317 26.87 12.86 4.44
CA ILE A 317 25.73 12.19 3.80
C ILE A 317 25.69 12.57 2.33
N ARG A 318 25.48 11.56 1.48
CA ARG A 318 25.31 11.78 0.05
C ARG A 318 24.21 10.85 -0.47
N ILE A 319 23.29 11.41 -1.28
CA ILE A 319 22.21 10.71 -1.95
C ILE A 319 22.35 10.95 -3.44
N GLU A 320 22.38 9.89 -4.23
CA GLU A 320 22.46 9.94 -5.69
C GLU A 320 21.17 9.37 -6.27
N LEU A 321 20.52 10.12 -7.15
CA LEU A 321 19.30 9.74 -7.85
C LEU A 321 19.61 9.57 -9.33
N GLU A 322 19.22 8.42 -9.90
CA GLU A 322 19.34 8.10 -11.32
C GLU A 322 18.08 7.34 -11.75
N GLY A 323 17.13 8.03 -12.37
CA GLY A 323 15.81 7.47 -12.69
C GLY A 323 15.08 7.00 -11.45
N ALA A 324 14.87 5.69 -11.36
CA ALA A 324 14.24 5.01 -10.19
C ALA A 324 15.28 4.55 -9.14
N ARG A 325 16.56 4.65 -9.46
CA ARG A 325 17.65 4.18 -8.60
C ARG A 325 18.01 5.23 -7.56
N ILE A 326 18.11 4.79 -6.31
CA ILE A 326 18.48 5.61 -5.17
C ILE A 326 19.71 4.98 -4.53
N ARG A 327 20.81 5.73 -4.41
CA ARG A 327 22.00 5.32 -3.68
C ARG A 327 22.27 6.29 -2.55
N CYS A 328 22.33 5.77 -1.33
CA CYS A 328 22.57 6.55 -0.12
C CYS A 328 23.90 6.16 0.51
N TYR A 329 24.72 7.15 0.82
CA TYR A 329 26.05 6.98 1.39
C TYR A 329 26.13 7.67 2.75
N LEU A 330 26.83 7.03 3.68
CA LEU A 330 27.16 7.58 4.98
C LEU A 330 28.69 7.51 5.15
N ASP A 331 29.33 8.63 5.47
CA ASP A 331 30.80 8.77 5.60
C ASP A 331 31.57 8.16 4.40
N GLY A 332 31.05 8.39 3.19
CA GLY A 332 31.63 7.92 1.93
C GLY A 332 31.35 6.45 1.58
N GLN A 333 30.80 5.65 2.48
CA GLN A 333 30.45 4.26 2.23
C GLN A 333 29.00 4.11 1.75
N LEU A 334 28.77 3.26 0.74
CA LEU A 334 27.43 2.93 0.28
C LEU A 334 26.67 2.20 1.40
N LEU A 335 25.61 2.84 1.91
CA LEU A 335 24.79 2.32 2.99
C LEU A 335 23.57 1.55 2.48
N ILE A 336 22.84 2.18 1.53
CA ILE A 336 21.62 1.60 0.93
C ILE A 336 21.65 1.88 -0.57
N GLU A 337 21.40 0.85 -1.36
CA GLU A 337 21.01 0.98 -2.77
C GLU A 337 19.64 0.38 -2.94
N ALA A 338 18.72 1.12 -3.57
CA ALA A 338 17.36 0.69 -3.83
C ALA A 338 16.89 1.13 -5.22
N LEU A 339 15.94 0.37 -5.77
CA LEU A 339 15.20 0.71 -6.97
C LEU A 339 13.73 0.91 -6.58
N ASP A 340 13.17 2.08 -6.86
CA ASP A 340 11.72 2.27 -6.72
C ASP A 340 11.01 1.71 -7.95
N GLU A 341 10.68 0.44 -7.89
CA GLU A 341 10.00 -0.25 -8.99
C GLU A 341 8.55 0.21 -9.20
N GLY A 342 8.03 1.08 -8.32
CA GLY A 342 6.63 1.51 -8.37
C GLY A 342 5.64 0.39 -8.03
N VAL A 343 4.38 0.64 -8.36
CA VAL A 343 3.31 -0.36 -8.25
C VAL A 343 3.23 -1.20 -9.53
N GLN A 344 2.81 -2.44 -9.42
CA GLN A 344 2.58 -3.31 -10.57
C GLN A 344 1.48 -2.75 -11.48
N ALA A 345 1.60 -2.97 -12.78
CA ALA A 345 0.54 -2.61 -13.72
C ALA A 345 -0.69 -3.51 -13.55
N LEU A 346 -0.49 -4.81 -13.32
CA LEU A 346 -1.56 -5.79 -13.18
C LEU A 346 -1.47 -6.55 -11.85
N TYR A 347 -2.62 -6.72 -11.20
CA TYR A 347 -2.81 -7.59 -10.03
C TYR A 347 -3.90 -8.61 -10.34
N ALA A 348 -3.78 -9.82 -9.83
CA ALA A 348 -4.78 -10.84 -10.11
C ALA A 348 -4.98 -11.84 -8.98
N SER A 349 -6.20 -12.37 -8.91
CA SER A 349 -6.56 -13.58 -8.20
C SER A 349 -7.45 -14.46 -9.07
N ALA A 350 -7.45 -15.77 -8.83
CA ALA A 350 -8.33 -16.69 -9.52
C ALA A 350 -8.93 -17.70 -8.55
N SER A 351 -10.15 -18.12 -8.86
CA SER A 351 -10.85 -19.15 -8.12
C SER A 351 -11.67 -20.02 -9.07
N ARG A 352 -12.13 -21.17 -8.57
CA ARG A 352 -12.97 -22.10 -9.31
C ARG A 352 -14.21 -22.46 -8.50
N GLU A 353 -15.36 -22.43 -9.14
CA GLU A 353 -16.60 -22.97 -8.60
C GLU A 353 -16.60 -24.51 -8.80
N GLU A 354 -16.66 -25.29 -7.72
CA GLU A 354 -16.57 -26.76 -7.79
C GLU A 354 -17.75 -27.39 -8.53
N ARG A 355 -18.96 -26.85 -8.33
CA ARG A 355 -20.19 -27.39 -8.90
C ARG A 355 -20.22 -27.29 -10.42
N THR A 356 -19.71 -26.23 -11.00
CA THR A 356 -19.75 -25.95 -12.45
C THR A 356 -18.41 -26.14 -13.13
N GLY A 357 -17.32 -26.12 -12.36
CA GLY A 357 -15.95 -26.03 -12.86
C GLY A 357 -15.58 -24.66 -13.42
N GLU A 358 -16.47 -23.67 -13.30
CA GLU A 358 -16.24 -22.31 -13.82
C GLU A 358 -15.01 -21.67 -13.17
N VAL A 359 -14.12 -21.15 -14.01
CA VAL A 359 -12.95 -20.39 -13.57
C VAL A 359 -13.33 -18.92 -13.53
N ILE A 360 -13.04 -18.29 -12.40
CA ILE A 360 -13.27 -16.87 -12.14
C ILE A 360 -11.91 -16.22 -11.97
N LEU A 361 -11.51 -15.40 -12.94
CA LEU A 361 -10.26 -14.64 -12.93
C LEU A 361 -10.58 -13.16 -12.69
N LYS A 362 -10.01 -12.60 -11.64
CA LYS A 362 -10.12 -11.17 -11.31
C LYS A 362 -8.78 -10.50 -11.63
N VAL A 363 -8.82 -9.43 -12.43
CA VAL A 363 -7.62 -8.69 -12.82
C VAL A 363 -7.87 -7.20 -12.59
N VAL A 364 -6.96 -6.57 -11.86
CA VAL A 364 -6.91 -5.12 -11.70
C VAL A 364 -5.83 -4.59 -12.64
N ASN A 365 -6.22 -3.79 -13.63
CA ASN A 365 -5.29 -2.96 -14.38
C ASN A 365 -5.16 -1.61 -13.67
N TYR A 366 -4.05 -1.43 -12.96
CA TYR A 366 -3.74 -0.21 -12.21
C TYR A 366 -3.07 0.86 -13.09
N ALA A 367 -2.59 0.47 -14.29
CA ALA A 367 -1.95 1.37 -15.24
C ALA A 367 -2.94 2.25 -15.99
N GLY A 368 -2.46 3.43 -16.42
CA GLY A 368 -3.23 4.37 -17.24
C GLY A 368 -3.40 3.97 -18.70
N GLU A 369 -2.91 2.79 -19.08
CA GLU A 369 -2.96 2.27 -20.44
C GLU A 369 -3.66 0.90 -20.45
N ALA A 370 -4.31 0.59 -21.57
CA ALA A 370 -4.87 -0.72 -21.79
C ALA A 370 -3.76 -1.78 -21.84
N GLN A 371 -3.95 -2.88 -21.14
CA GLN A 371 -2.99 -3.99 -21.10
C GLN A 371 -3.50 -5.16 -21.93
N GLU A 372 -2.96 -5.34 -23.13
CA GLU A 372 -3.18 -6.54 -23.90
C GLU A 372 -2.36 -7.68 -23.29
N THR A 373 -3.05 -8.71 -22.84
CA THR A 373 -2.46 -9.73 -21.98
C THR A 373 -2.84 -11.13 -22.47
N THR A 374 -1.88 -12.01 -22.58
CA THR A 374 -2.13 -13.44 -22.81
C THR A 374 -2.56 -14.10 -21.49
N VAL A 375 -3.79 -14.60 -21.45
CA VAL A 375 -4.32 -15.42 -20.36
C VAL A 375 -4.14 -16.89 -20.72
N ARG A 376 -3.45 -17.63 -19.86
CA ARG A 376 -3.25 -19.06 -20.00
C ARG A 376 -3.83 -19.80 -18.80
N LEU A 377 -4.77 -20.70 -19.06
CA LEU A 377 -5.37 -21.57 -18.05
C LEU A 377 -4.68 -22.94 -18.11
N GLU A 378 -3.94 -23.30 -17.09
CA GLU A 378 -3.28 -24.60 -17.00
C GLU A 378 -4.23 -25.62 -16.37
N GLY A 379 -4.14 -26.88 -16.83
CA GLY A 379 -5.01 -27.96 -16.36
C GLY A 379 -6.43 -27.96 -16.94
N VAL A 380 -6.75 -27.04 -17.86
CA VAL A 380 -7.99 -26.98 -18.62
C VAL A 380 -7.72 -27.25 -20.08
N ALA A 381 -8.39 -28.23 -20.69
CA ALA A 381 -8.19 -28.55 -22.11
C ALA A 381 -8.72 -27.45 -23.04
N ALA A 382 -9.89 -26.91 -22.71
CA ALA A 382 -10.50 -25.78 -23.41
C ALA A 382 -11.55 -25.13 -22.52
N VAL A 383 -11.85 -23.85 -22.77
CA VAL A 383 -13.01 -23.15 -22.22
C VAL A 383 -14.08 -22.95 -23.28
N SER A 384 -15.33 -22.82 -22.84
CA SER A 384 -16.45 -22.47 -23.70
C SER A 384 -16.16 -21.15 -24.42
N PRO A 385 -16.46 -21.03 -25.72
CA PRO A 385 -16.26 -19.78 -26.43
C PRO A 385 -17.09 -18.61 -25.87
N ASP A 386 -18.20 -18.91 -25.20
CA ASP A 386 -19.06 -17.91 -24.58
C ASP A 386 -18.67 -17.71 -23.12
N ALA A 387 -18.06 -16.58 -22.86
CA ALA A 387 -17.61 -16.16 -21.53
C ALA A 387 -18.17 -14.77 -21.17
N LYS A 388 -18.08 -14.41 -19.89
CA LYS A 388 -18.54 -13.13 -19.38
C LYS A 388 -17.38 -12.31 -18.81
N ALA A 389 -17.36 -11.03 -19.15
CA ALA A 389 -16.50 -10.05 -18.52
C ALA A 389 -17.36 -9.04 -17.75
N ILE A 390 -17.03 -8.80 -16.48
CA ILE A 390 -17.64 -7.76 -15.65
C ILE A 390 -16.54 -6.72 -15.43
N VAL A 391 -16.76 -5.50 -15.92
CA VAL A 391 -15.73 -4.46 -15.95
C VAL A 391 -16.20 -3.23 -15.17
N LEU A 392 -15.40 -2.81 -14.20
CA LEU A 392 -15.49 -1.53 -13.50
C LEU A 392 -14.33 -0.64 -13.98
N THR A 393 -14.66 0.48 -14.61
CA THR A 393 -13.72 1.50 -15.08
C THR A 393 -14.45 2.82 -15.28
N SER A 394 -13.70 3.91 -15.45
CA SER A 394 -14.23 5.22 -15.84
C SER A 394 -13.17 6.00 -16.63
N ALA A 395 -13.56 7.15 -17.20
CA ALA A 395 -12.67 8.00 -17.99
C ALA A 395 -11.61 8.68 -17.12
N SER A 396 -11.90 8.91 -15.84
CA SER A 396 -10.96 9.52 -14.88
C SER A 396 -10.87 8.70 -13.60
N LEU A 397 -9.67 8.63 -13.04
CA LEU A 397 -9.44 8.06 -11.70
C LEU A 397 -10.14 8.85 -10.58
N GLU A 398 -10.44 10.12 -10.83
CA GLU A 398 -11.13 11.00 -9.88
C GLU A 398 -12.67 10.91 -9.97
N ASP A 399 -13.20 10.08 -10.88
CA ASP A 399 -14.65 9.90 -11.01
C ASP A 399 -15.23 9.24 -9.77
N GLU A 400 -16.32 9.84 -9.28
CA GLU A 400 -17.09 9.45 -8.10
C GLU A 400 -18.56 9.23 -8.45
N ASN A 401 -19.23 8.41 -7.65
CA ASN A 401 -20.68 8.34 -7.63
C ASN A 401 -21.27 9.42 -6.72
N SER A 402 -22.51 9.81 -6.97
CA SER A 402 -23.24 10.80 -6.19
C SER A 402 -24.73 10.45 -6.10
N LEU A 403 -25.51 11.20 -5.31
CA LEU A 403 -26.95 11.03 -5.28
C LEU A 403 -27.62 11.32 -6.64
N ASP A 404 -27.01 12.19 -7.45
CA ASP A 404 -27.54 12.56 -8.77
C ASP A 404 -27.00 11.64 -9.87
N GLU A 405 -25.79 11.09 -9.72
CA GLU A 405 -25.18 10.13 -10.63
C GLU A 405 -24.74 8.85 -9.87
N PRO A 406 -25.69 8.06 -9.35
CA PRO A 406 -25.38 6.96 -8.42
C PRO A 406 -24.65 5.78 -9.06
N ARG A 407 -24.53 5.76 -10.37
CA ARG A 407 -23.90 4.70 -11.17
C ARG A 407 -22.95 5.23 -12.23
N LYS A 408 -22.38 6.42 -12.06
CA LYS A 408 -21.38 6.98 -12.96
C LYS A 408 -20.18 6.03 -13.09
N VAL A 409 -19.74 5.46 -11.97
CA VAL A 409 -18.73 4.39 -11.90
C VAL A 409 -19.40 3.15 -11.34
N ALA A 410 -19.77 2.23 -12.20
CA ALA A 410 -20.46 1.00 -11.84
C ALA A 410 -20.04 -0.15 -12.79
N PRO A 411 -20.08 -1.42 -12.34
CA PRO A 411 -19.69 -2.54 -13.18
C PRO A 411 -20.66 -2.71 -14.37
N VAL A 412 -20.08 -3.03 -15.53
CA VAL A 412 -20.79 -3.35 -16.76
C VAL A 412 -20.47 -4.77 -17.16
N GLU A 413 -21.49 -5.60 -17.32
CA GLU A 413 -21.33 -6.96 -17.83
C GLU A 413 -21.30 -6.93 -19.37
N ARG A 414 -20.34 -7.67 -19.96
CA ARG A 414 -20.16 -7.81 -21.39
C ARG A 414 -19.86 -9.27 -21.75
N PRO A 415 -20.45 -9.79 -22.85
CA PRO A 415 -20.00 -11.06 -23.39
C PRO A 415 -18.58 -10.88 -23.98
N PHE A 416 -17.73 -11.89 -23.84
CA PHE A 416 -16.50 -11.97 -24.62
C PHE A 416 -16.31 -13.38 -25.17
N ARG A 417 -15.61 -13.49 -26.29
CA ARG A 417 -15.27 -14.79 -26.87
C ARG A 417 -13.84 -15.15 -26.54
N CYS A 418 -13.66 -16.34 -25.99
CA CYS A 418 -12.35 -16.93 -25.80
C CYS A 418 -12.26 -18.25 -26.60
N SER A 419 -11.07 -18.58 -27.06
CA SER A 419 -10.84 -19.83 -27.81
C SER A 419 -9.72 -20.62 -27.14
N GLY A 420 -10.05 -21.80 -26.64
CA GLY A 420 -9.09 -22.70 -26.01
C GLY A 420 -8.73 -22.29 -24.57
N ALA A 421 -7.65 -22.86 -24.05
CA ALA A 421 -7.12 -22.59 -22.72
C ALA A 421 -6.15 -21.41 -22.69
N THR A 422 -5.77 -20.90 -23.86
CA THR A 422 -4.89 -19.72 -24.01
C THR A 422 -5.56 -18.73 -24.95
N PHE A 423 -5.72 -17.51 -24.52
CA PHE A 423 -6.36 -16.44 -25.29
C PHE A 423 -5.79 -15.08 -24.89
N THR A 424 -5.99 -14.07 -25.74
CA THR A 424 -5.64 -12.70 -25.45
C THR A 424 -6.87 -11.94 -24.96
N TYR A 425 -6.68 -11.11 -23.93
CA TYR A 425 -7.69 -10.17 -23.44
C TYR A 425 -7.06 -8.80 -23.19
N THR A 426 -7.74 -7.75 -23.61
CA THR A 426 -7.29 -6.38 -23.38
C THR A 426 -8.00 -5.82 -22.15
N PHE A 427 -7.28 -5.71 -21.04
CA PHE A 427 -7.79 -5.10 -19.81
C PHE A 427 -7.79 -3.58 -19.97
N PRO A 428 -8.96 -2.91 -19.83
CA PRO A 428 -9.04 -1.46 -20.01
C PRO A 428 -8.14 -0.71 -19.03
N PRO A 429 -7.72 0.53 -19.34
CA PRO A 429 -7.02 1.38 -18.41
C PRO A 429 -7.80 1.53 -17.11
N HIS A 430 -7.10 1.58 -15.97
CA HIS A 430 -7.73 1.85 -14.68
C HIS A 430 -9.02 1.05 -14.46
N SER A 431 -8.89 -0.28 -14.41
CA SER A 431 -10.06 -1.17 -14.34
C SER A 431 -9.91 -2.32 -13.37
N LEU A 432 -11.04 -2.77 -12.81
CA LEU A 432 -11.21 -4.12 -12.29
C LEU A 432 -12.03 -4.91 -13.30
N THR A 433 -11.48 -6.02 -13.78
CA THR A 433 -12.17 -6.94 -14.72
C THR A 433 -12.28 -8.31 -14.09
N ILE A 434 -13.50 -8.88 -14.11
CA ILE A 434 -13.74 -10.27 -13.73
C ILE A 434 -14.10 -11.04 -14.97
N LEU A 435 -13.32 -12.08 -15.30
CA LEU A 435 -13.61 -13.00 -16.38
C LEU A 435 -14.19 -14.29 -15.79
N ARG A 436 -15.38 -14.67 -16.25
CA ARG A 436 -16.03 -15.92 -15.89
C ARG A 436 -16.03 -16.87 -17.08
N MET A 437 -15.35 -17.99 -16.93
CA MET A 437 -15.03 -18.93 -18.01
C MET A 437 -15.43 -20.35 -17.65
N LYS A 438 -16.34 -20.94 -18.41
CA LYS A 438 -16.76 -22.34 -18.22
C LYS A 438 -15.84 -23.28 -18.98
N PRO A 439 -15.40 -24.40 -18.39
CA PRO A 439 -14.70 -25.44 -19.16
C PRO A 439 -15.56 -25.96 -20.30
N ALA A 440 -14.96 -26.18 -21.47
CA ALA A 440 -15.60 -26.88 -22.59
C ALA A 440 -15.58 -28.39 -22.34
N GLY A 441 -16.76 -29.01 -22.16
CA GLY A 441 -16.93 -30.42 -21.86
C GLY A 441 -17.09 -30.71 -20.36
N ARG A 442 -17.64 -31.88 -20.01
CA ARG A 442 -17.71 -32.33 -18.61
C ARG A 442 -16.29 -32.64 -18.13
N ALA A 443 -15.85 -31.95 -17.10
CA ALA A 443 -14.68 -32.36 -16.33
C ALA A 443 -14.98 -33.76 -15.76
N HIS A 444 -14.36 -34.82 -16.33
CA HIS A 444 -14.29 -36.10 -15.63
C HIS A 444 -13.32 -35.88 -14.47
N CYS A 445 -13.87 -35.59 -13.31
CA CYS A 445 -13.14 -35.65 -12.04
C CYS A 445 -12.74 -37.10 -11.79
N THR A 446 -11.54 -37.47 -12.17
CA THR A 446 -10.86 -38.62 -11.57
C THR A 446 -10.28 -38.14 -10.22
N PRO A 447 -10.52 -38.85 -9.12
CA PRO A 447 -10.19 -38.39 -7.74
C PRO A 447 -8.69 -38.44 -7.38
N ARG A 448 -7.78 -38.37 -8.31
CA ARG A 448 -6.32 -38.52 -8.04
C ARG A 448 -5.41 -37.67 -8.91
N SER A 449 -5.73 -36.42 -9.07
CA SER A 449 -4.75 -35.34 -9.33
C SER A 449 -5.52 -34.03 -9.25
N THR A 450 -5.22 -33.22 -8.27
CA THR A 450 -5.68 -31.82 -8.25
C THR A 450 -5.22 -31.20 -9.58
N PRO A 451 -6.12 -30.85 -10.51
CA PRO A 451 -5.69 -30.11 -11.68
C PRO A 451 -5.19 -28.76 -11.21
N PHE A 452 -3.92 -28.54 -11.40
CA PHE A 452 -3.31 -27.23 -11.20
C PHE A 452 -3.86 -26.34 -12.30
N VAL A 453 -4.78 -25.44 -11.98
CA VAL A 453 -5.14 -24.35 -12.86
C VAL A 453 -4.33 -23.15 -12.41
N ALA A 454 -3.24 -22.87 -13.11
CA ALA A 454 -2.54 -21.63 -12.98
C ALA A 454 -3.00 -20.68 -14.10
N ALA A 455 -3.33 -19.44 -13.80
CA ALA A 455 -3.47 -18.41 -14.80
C ALA A 455 -2.14 -17.67 -14.90
N ALA A 456 -1.48 -17.74 -16.05
CA ALA A 456 -0.33 -16.90 -16.35
C ALA A 456 -0.80 -15.71 -17.19
N LEU A 457 -0.53 -14.52 -16.73
CA LEU A 457 -0.75 -13.26 -17.42
C LEU A 457 0.60 -12.75 -17.92
N ARG A 458 0.78 -12.66 -19.24
CA ARG A 458 2.00 -12.13 -19.89
C ARG A 458 1.64 -11.03 -20.85
#